data_ae7c23957580d00e3e8fd94e5e34ac29
#
_entry.id   ae7c23957580d00e3e8fd94e5e34ac29
#
_cell.length_a   1.000
_cell.length_b   1.000
_cell.length_c   1.000
_cell.angle_alpha   90.00
_cell.angle_beta   90.00
_cell.angle_gamma   90.00
#
_symmetry.space_group_name_H-M   'P 1'
#
loop_
_entity.id
_entity.type
_entity.pdbx_description
1 polymer ?
#
loop_
_entity_poly.entity_id
_entity_poly.type
_entity_poly.pdbx_seq_one_letter_code
_entity_poly.pdbx_strand_id
1 'polypeptide(L)'
;MRKFEIITNTTKDPDRSFEKEVGSFLSGHGAEWVTERTEGFEPDCLLVLGGDGTVLRAAADNRDRNLPILGINLGTLGYLAETEKSNWKEAVLQLMDGCYAVEKRMMIAGHLKGRDFHCDALNDIVIARSG
;
A
#
# COMPACT_ATOMS: atom_id res chain seq x y z
N MET A 1 -2.87 7.27 -9.23
CA MET A 1 -1.97 6.11 -9.36
C MET A 1 -2.62 5.00 -10.17
N ARG A 2 -1.89 4.42 -11.06
CA ARG A 2 -2.42 3.37 -11.94
C ARG A 2 -1.52 2.14 -12.03
N LYS A 3 -0.32 2.19 -11.47
CA LYS A 3 0.63 1.09 -11.51
C LYS A 3 1.02 0.69 -10.11
N PHE A 4 0.86 -0.58 -9.80
CA PHE A 4 1.09 -1.08 -8.45
C PHE A 4 2.00 -2.29 -8.45
N GLU A 5 2.81 -2.39 -7.41
CA GLU A 5 3.57 -3.60 -7.14
C GLU A 5 3.05 -4.18 -5.84
N ILE A 6 2.62 -5.43 -5.88
CA ILE A 6 2.01 -6.09 -4.72
C ILE A 6 3.07 -6.95 -4.04
N ILE A 7 3.24 -6.72 -2.75
CA ILE A 7 4.16 -7.50 -1.92
C ILE A 7 3.33 -8.24 -0.88
N THR A 8 3.41 -9.56 -0.90
CA THR A 8 2.57 -10.41 -0.05
C THR A 8 3.37 -11.13 1.01
N ASN A 9 2.86 -11.11 2.24
CA ASN A 9 3.37 -11.97 3.31
C ASN A 9 2.75 -13.36 3.11
N THR A 10 3.51 -14.28 2.53
CA THR A 10 3.02 -15.60 2.19
C THR A 10 2.74 -16.48 3.41
N THR A 11 3.21 -16.09 4.60
CA THR A 11 2.84 -16.78 5.83
C THR A 11 1.36 -16.52 6.16
N LYS A 12 0.87 -15.33 5.86
CA LYS A 12 -0.51 -14.93 6.12
C LYS A 12 -1.45 -15.18 4.94
N ASP A 13 -0.90 -15.31 3.74
CA ASP A 13 -1.66 -15.59 2.52
C ASP A 13 -0.92 -16.66 1.72
N PRO A 14 -0.86 -17.91 2.24
CA PRO A 14 0.00 -18.95 1.67
C PRO A 14 -0.31 -19.32 0.23
N ASP A 15 -1.58 -19.33 -0.15
CA ASP A 15 -1.98 -19.65 -1.52
C ASP A 15 -2.12 -18.42 -2.40
N ARG A 16 -1.81 -17.24 -1.85
CA ARG A 16 -1.89 -15.95 -2.55
C ARG A 16 -3.29 -15.65 -3.11
N SER A 17 -4.31 -16.17 -2.45
CA SER A 17 -5.69 -15.95 -2.88
C SER A 17 -6.10 -14.49 -2.74
N PHE A 18 -5.68 -13.85 -1.67
CA PHE A 18 -5.98 -12.42 -1.47
C PHE A 18 -5.19 -11.55 -2.45
N GLU A 19 -3.94 -11.92 -2.72
CA GLU A 19 -3.14 -11.23 -3.73
C GLU A 19 -3.84 -11.25 -5.09
N LYS A 20 -4.39 -12.41 -5.46
CA LYS A 20 -5.14 -12.54 -6.71
C LYS A 20 -6.40 -11.70 -6.71
N GLU A 21 -7.09 -11.65 -5.57
CA GLU A 21 -8.29 -10.82 -5.42
C GLU A 21 -7.96 -9.34 -5.63
N VAL A 22 -6.87 -8.86 -5.02
CA VAL A 22 -6.42 -7.48 -5.18
C VAL A 22 -6.05 -7.22 -6.64
N GLY A 23 -5.30 -8.12 -7.25
CA GLY A 23 -4.91 -7.98 -8.66
C GLY A 23 -6.10 -7.91 -9.59
N SER A 24 -7.08 -8.77 -9.39
CA SER A 24 -8.31 -8.75 -10.19
C SER A 24 -9.06 -7.44 -10.05
N PHE A 25 -9.13 -6.91 -8.83
CA PHE A 25 -9.77 -5.63 -8.58
C PHE A 25 -9.05 -4.51 -9.32
N LEU A 26 -7.72 -4.49 -9.25
CA LEU A 26 -6.92 -3.49 -9.95
C LEU A 26 -7.13 -3.56 -11.46
N SER A 27 -7.08 -4.75 -12.01
CA SER A 27 -7.29 -4.96 -13.45
C SER A 27 -8.68 -4.51 -13.87
N GLY A 28 -9.68 -4.80 -13.05
CA GLY A 28 -11.06 -4.40 -13.33
C GLY A 28 -11.27 -2.90 -13.34
N HIS A 29 -10.37 -2.14 -12.73
CA HIS A 29 -10.44 -0.69 -12.68
C HIS A 29 -9.39 -0.02 -13.58
N GLY A 30 -8.79 -0.79 -14.50
CA GLY A 30 -7.86 -0.25 -15.47
C GLY A 30 -6.46 0.01 -14.96
N ALA A 31 -6.09 -0.56 -13.82
CA ALA A 31 -4.74 -0.43 -13.28
C ALA A 31 -3.87 -1.60 -13.72
N GLU A 32 -2.57 -1.39 -13.69
CA GLU A 32 -1.59 -2.43 -13.98
C GLU A 32 -0.90 -2.84 -12.68
N TRP A 33 -0.46 -4.08 -12.59
CA TRP A 33 0.21 -4.54 -11.38
C TRP A 33 1.19 -5.66 -11.67
N VAL A 34 2.19 -5.76 -10.80
CA VAL A 34 3.17 -6.85 -10.78
C VAL A 34 3.31 -7.33 -9.36
N THR A 35 3.89 -8.51 -9.17
CA THR A 35 4.10 -9.09 -7.83
C THR A 35 5.56 -9.10 -7.41
N GLU A 36 6.43 -8.55 -8.25
CA GLU A 36 7.85 -8.42 -7.95
C GLU A 36 8.43 -7.29 -8.79
N ARG A 37 9.62 -6.83 -8.40
CA ARG A 37 10.30 -5.78 -9.15
C ARG A 37 10.55 -6.28 -10.57
N THR A 38 10.02 -5.55 -11.54
CA THR A 38 10.06 -5.93 -12.95
C THR A 38 10.73 -4.83 -13.76
N GLU A 39 11.70 -5.18 -14.56
CA GLU A 39 12.38 -4.24 -15.44
C GLU A 39 11.38 -3.66 -16.45
N GLY A 40 11.42 -2.34 -16.60
CA GLY A 40 10.51 -1.65 -17.51
C GLY A 40 9.14 -1.34 -16.91
N PHE A 41 8.88 -1.78 -15.69
CA PHE A 41 7.64 -1.46 -14.99
C PHE A 41 7.97 -0.59 -13.78
N GLU A 42 7.49 0.65 -13.79
CA GLU A 42 7.72 1.60 -12.71
C GLU A 42 6.44 1.82 -11.93
N PRO A 43 6.27 1.15 -10.80
CA PRO A 43 5.03 1.30 -10.03
C PRO A 43 4.90 2.69 -9.43
N ASP A 44 3.66 3.11 -9.25
CA ASP A 44 3.35 4.36 -8.56
C ASP A 44 3.28 4.15 -7.05
N CYS A 45 3.03 2.93 -6.61
CA CYS A 45 2.82 2.61 -5.21
C CYS A 45 3.08 1.13 -4.95
N LEU A 46 3.55 0.83 -3.75
CA LEU A 46 3.69 -0.54 -3.28
C LEU A 46 2.46 -0.88 -2.43
N LEU A 47 1.76 -1.95 -2.78
CA LEU A 47 0.67 -2.47 -1.96
C LEU A 47 1.23 -3.64 -1.18
N VAL A 48 1.28 -3.52 0.14
CA VAL A 48 1.88 -4.53 1.00
C VAL A 48 0.80 -5.28 1.75
N LEU A 49 0.68 -6.57 1.48
CA LEU A 49 -0.33 -7.44 2.09
C LEU A 49 0.31 -8.19 3.26
N GLY A 50 0.05 -7.72 4.46
CA GLY A 50 0.68 -8.30 5.65
C GLY A 50 0.40 -7.49 6.89
N GLY A 51 1.45 -7.14 7.61
CA GLY A 51 1.38 -6.32 8.81
C GLY A 51 2.58 -5.39 8.88
N ASP A 52 2.83 -4.81 10.06
CA ASP A 52 3.92 -3.85 10.24
C ASP A 52 5.28 -4.40 9.80
N GLY A 53 5.57 -5.66 10.16
CA GLY A 53 6.84 -6.27 9.79
C GLY A 53 7.02 -6.36 8.28
N THR A 54 5.94 -6.68 7.58
CA THR A 54 5.98 -6.77 6.11
C THR A 54 6.16 -5.38 5.50
N VAL A 55 5.49 -4.37 6.06
CA VAL A 55 5.61 -2.99 5.60
C VAL A 55 7.05 -2.48 5.82
N LEU A 56 7.62 -2.74 6.99
CA LEU A 56 8.98 -2.33 7.29
C LEU A 56 10.00 -2.98 6.35
N ARG A 57 9.83 -4.26 6.08
CA ARG A 57 10.70 -4.98 5.15
C ARG A 57 10.58 -4.42 3.74
N ALA A 58 9.35 -4.19 3.29
CA ALA A 58 9.11 -3.62 1.97
C ALA A 58 9.75 -2.24 1.84
N ALA A 59 9.64 -1.42 2.88
CA ALA A 59 10.27 -0.09 2.88
C ALA A 59 11.78 -0.19 2.82
N ALA A 60 12.37 -1.12 3.58
CA ALA A 60 13.82 -1.32 3.57
C ALA A 60 14.31 -1.82 2.21
N ASP A 61 13.61 -2.78 1.62
CA ASP A 61 14.00 -3.39 0.36
C ASP A 61 13.82 -2.43 -0.83
N ASN A 62 12.99 -1.41 -0.68
CA ASN A 62 12.67 -0.47 -1.76
C ASN A 62 13.10 0.95 -1.44
N ARG A 63 14.04 1.11 -0.52
CA ARG A 63 14.53 2.42 -0.11
C ARG A 63 15.09 3.23 -1.28
N ASP A 64 15.73 2.55 -2.21
CA ASP A 64 16.33 3.14 -3.40
C ASP A 64 15.28 3.73 -4.35
N ARG A 65 14.05 3.25 -4.28
CA ARG A 65 12.98 3.66 -5.20
C ARG A 65 12.10 4.76 -4.64
N ASN A 66 12.13 4.94 -3.33
CA ASN A 66 11.37 5.98 -2.64
C ASN A 66 9.88 6.02 -3.04
N LEU A 67 9.27 4.85 -3.06
CA LEU A 67 7.86 4.71 -3.46
C LEU A 67 6.92 4.81 -2.26
N PRO A 68 5.73 5.37 -2.45
CA PRO A 68 4.69 5.33 -1.43
C PRO A 68 4.28 3.89 -1.14
N ILE A 69 3.90 3.62 0.09
CA ILE A 69 3.51 2.27 0.54
C ILE A 69 2.15 2.35 1.22
N LEU A 70 1.22 1.53 0.74
CA LEU A 70 -0.03 1.30 1.45
C LEU A 70 -0.03 -0.13 1.97
N GLY A 71 -0.15 -0.30 3.29
CA GLY A 71 -0.27 -1.60 3.89
C GLY A 71 -1.73 -2.02 3.97
N ILE A 72 -2.01 -3.27 3.58
CA ILE A 72 -3.31 -3.88 3.79
C ILE A 72 -3.11 -4.97 4.82
N ASN A 73 -3.70 -4.79 5.98
CA ASN A 73 -3.48 -5.66 7.13
C ASN A 73 -4.23 -6.97 6.98
N LEU A 74 -3.52 -8.08 7.09
CA LEU A 74 -4.12 -9.42 7.02
C LEU A 74 -4.34 -10.04 8.39
N GLY A 75 -4.09 -9.29 9.45
CA GLY A 75 -4.24 -9.78 10.81
C GLY A 75 -4.66 -8.66 11.75
N THR A 76 -3.95 -8.52 12.89
CA THR A 76 -4.21 -7.45 13.84
C THR A 76 -3.63 -6.14 13.30
N LEU A 77 -4.42 -5.08 13.34
CA LEU A 77 -3.98 -3.77 12.85
C LEU A 77 -2.77 -3.28 13.66
N GLY A 78 -1.77 -2.78 12.95
CA GLY A 78 -0.53 -2.29 13.55
C GLY A 78 -0.51 -0.78 13.69
N TYR A 79 0.70 -0.24 13.76
CA TYR A 79 0.93 1.20 14.00
C TYR A 79 1.34 1.98 12.76
N LEU A 80 1.70 1.30 11.68
CA LEU A 80 2.07 1.98 10.45
C LEU A 80 0.83 2.30 9.63
N ALA A 81 0.98 3.10 8.58
CA ALA A 81 -0.13 3.45 7.72
C ALA A 81 -0.65 2.21 7.03
N GLU A 82 -1.74 1.69 7.54
CA GLU A 82 -2.35 0.46 7.07
C GLU A 82 -3.85 0.65 6.95
N THR A 83 -4.44 -0.14 6.08
CA THR A 83 -5.89 -0.26 6.02
C THR A 83 -6.29 -1.68 6.38
N GLU A 84 -7.47 -1.83 6.93
CA GLU A 84 -7.98 -3.15 7.27
C GLU A 84 -8.39 -3.89 6.00
N LYS A 85 -8.34 -5.22 6.08
CA LYS A 85 -8.75 -6.07 4.98
C LYS A 85 -10.19 -5.79 4.53
N SER A 86 -11.05 -5.34 5.45
CA SER A 86 -12.44 -5.02 5.11
C SER A 86 -12.58 -3.71 4.35
N ASN A 87 -11.58 -2.84 4.39
CA ASN A 87 -11.65 -1.50 3.77
C ASN A 87 -10.67 -1.29 2.63
N TRP A 88 -10.00 -2.34 2.20
CA TRP A 88 -8.92 -2.18 1.23
C TRP A 88 -9.39 -1.66 -0.13
N LYS A 89 -10.59 -2.02 -0.54
CA LYS A 89 -11.11 -1.58 -1.86
C LYS A 89 -11.29 -0.07 -1.91
N GLU A 90 -11.86 0.49 -0.84
CA GLU A 90 -12.01 1.93 -0.73
C GLU A 90 -10.67 2.65 -0.74
N ALA A 91 -9.71 2.12 0.02
CA ALA A 91 -8.39 2.72 0.09
C ALA A 91 -7.70 2.73 -1.28
N VAL A 92 -7.79 1.62 -2.00
CA VAL A 92 -7.20 1.53 -3.34
C VAL A 92 -7.89 2.50 -4.30
N LEU A 93 -9.21 2.61 -4.24
CA LEU A 93 -9.92 3.57 -5.08
C LEU A 93 -9.50 5.01 -4.78
N GLN A 94 -9.28 5.34 -3.51
CA GLN A 94 -8.78 6.66 -3.13
C GLN A 94 -7.39 6.91 -3.72
N LEU A 95 -6.53 5.91 -3.74
CA LEU A 95 -5.22 6.02 -4.39
C LEU A 95 -5.37 6.33 -5.87
N MET A 96 -6.25 5.61 -6.54
CA MET A 96 -6.46 5.79 -7.98
C MET A 96 -7.05 7.16 -8.30
N ASP A 97 -7.88 7.68 -7.41
CA ASP A 97 -8.52 8.98 -7.59
C ASP A 97 -7.66 10.15 -7.13
N GLY A 98 -6.50 9.88 -6.52
CA GLY A 98 -5.63 10.91 -6.03
C GLY A 98 -6.04 11.48 -4.67
N CYS A 99 -6.98 10.86 -3.98
CA CYS A 99 -7.48 11.30 -2.67
C CYS A 99 -6.70 10.64 -1.54
N TYR A 100 -5.46 11.01 -1.40
CA TYR A 100 -4.57 10.43 -0.38
C TYR A 100 -3.52 11.45 0.03
N ALA A 101 -2.87 11.20 1.16
CA ALA A 101 -1.70 11.95 1.61
C ALA A 101 -0.52 10.99 1.73
N VAL A 102 0.66 11.45 1.38
CA VAL A 102 1.89 10.67 1.54
C VAL A 102 2.73 11.34 2.62
N GLU A 103 3.10 10.56 3.63
CA GLU A 103 3.93 11.05 4.72
C GLU A 103 5.21 10.26 4.83
N LYS A 104 6.30 10.97 5.07
CA LYS A 104 7.56 10.31 5.40
C LYS A 104 7.44 9.75 6.81
N ARG A 105 7.89 8.52 6.99
CA ARG A 105 7.89 7.89 8.29
C ARG A 105 9.25 7.33 8.60
N MET A 106 9.63 7.47 9.87
CA MET A 106 10.81 6.78 10.34
C MET A 106 10.47 5.30 10.45
N MET A 107 11.47 4.45 10.46
CA MET A 107 11.28 3.00 10.54
C MET A 107 10.86 2.54 11.93
N ILE A 108 10.29 3.44 12.70
CA ILE A 108 9.70 3.15 14.01
C ILE A 108 8.29 3.70 14.01
N ALA A 109 7.45 3.16 14.87
CA ALA A 109 6.07 3.61 14.97
C ALA A 109 6.05 5.11 15.27
N GLY A 110 5.21 5.81 14.54
CA GLY A 110 5.05 7.23 14.70
C GLY A 110 3.60 7.60 14.61
N HIS A 111 3.34 8.86 14.54
CA HIS A 111 1.99 9.36 14.35
C HIS A 111 1.94 10.27 13.14
N LEU A 112 0.76 10.44 12.60
CA LEU A 112 0.55 11.24 11.41
C LEU A 112 0.61 12.72 11.74
N LYS A 113 1.29 13.48 10.92
CA LYS A 113 1.36 14.94 11.05
C LYS A 113 1.34 15.56 9.68
N GLY A 114 0.93 16.80 9.64
CA GLY A 114 1.07 17.61 8.44
C GLY A 114 0.33 17.09 7.25
N ARG A 115 -0.81 16.46 7.48
CA ARG A 115 -1.61 15.98 6.37
C ARG A 115 -2.26 17.14 5.64
N ASP A 116 -2.15 17.11 4.34
CA ASP A 116 -2.72 18.13 3.48
C ASP A 116 -3.60 17.46 2.44
N PHE A 117 -4.89 17.48 2.69
CA PHE A 117 -5.86 16.82 1.83
C PHE A 117 -6.60 17.85 0.99
N HIS A 118 -6.78 17.51 -0.26
CA HIS A 118 -7.56 18.33 -1.19
C HIS A 118 -8.82 17.64 -1.66
N CYS A 119 -9.19 16.55 -0.99
CA CYS A 119 -10.36 15.76 -1.34
C CYS A 119 -11.41 15.87 -0.26
N ASP A 120 -12.69 15.86 -0.67
CA ASP A 120 -13.81 15.85 0.26
C ASP A 120 -14.14 14.44 0.74
N ALA A 121 -13.25 13.49 0.53
CA ALA A 121 -13.48 12.12 0.93
C ALA A 121 -13.62 12.00 2.44
N LEU A 122 -14.56 11.19 2.88
CA LEU A 122 -14.80 10.98 4.30
C LEU A 122 -13.70 10.11 4.93
N ASN A 123 -13.10 9.24 4.15
CA ASN A 123 -12.07 8.31 4.60
C ASN A 123 -10.74 8.65 3.93
N ASP A 124 -10.04 9.60 4.50
CA ASP A 124 -8.71 9.93 4.02
C ASP A 124 -7.75 8.79 4.32
N ILE A 125 -6.88 8.49 3.39
CA ILE A 125 -5.84 7.50 3.61
C ILE A 125 -4.48 8.18 3.61
N VAL A 126 -3.59 7.63 4.42
CA VAL A 126 -2.22 8.11 4.52
C VAL A 126 -1.29 6.96 4.16
N ILE A 127 -0.36 7.23 3.27
CA ILE A 127 0.56 6.22 2.76
C ILE A 127 1.91 6.45 3.39
N ALA A 128 2.52 5.38 3.90
CA ALA A 128 3.86 5.43 4.44
C ALA A 128 4.87 5.55 3.28
N ARG A 129 6.02 6.14 3.59
CA ARG A 129 7.08 6.31 2.62
C ARG A 129 8.41 6.23 3.36
N SER A 130 9.35 5.47 2.83
CA SER A 130 10.68 5.40 3.42
C SER A 130 11.37 6.75 3.24
N GLY A 131 11.85 7.27 4.33
CA GLY A 131 12.41 8.61 4.32
C GLY A 131 13.90 8.65 4.35
#